data_77b442407cbe94051b6d1b7691bb6309
#
_entry.id   77b442407cbe94051b6d1b7691bb6309
#
_cell.length_a   1.000
_cell.length_b   1.000
_cell.length_c   1.000
_cell.angle_alpha   90.00
_cell.angle_beta   90.00
_cell.angle_gamma   90.00
#
_symmetry.space_group_name_H-M   'P 1'
#
loop_
_entity.id
_entity.type
_entity.pdbx_description
1 polymer ?
#
loop_
_entity_poly.entity_id
_entity_poly.type
_entity_poly.pdbx_seq_one_letter_code
_entity_poly.pdbx_strand_id
1 'polypeptide(L)'
;AAAAPAAESAAPPDTLGKIAQALVRGQQKRVLQLCAAALEEGKDAQEILSDGLMRGMTQLGEDFSANRAFVPEMLLAARCMAAATELLKPHLTAGGTETIGRVCLGTVRGDMHDIGKNLVKIMFEGSGLEVVDLGVDVAPERFIDAAKAQQCGIIACSSLLTTTMQEMRRVVELAEEAGIRGSVKIMVGGAPISQSFCDEIGA
;
A
#
# COMPACT_ATOMS: atom_id res chain seq x y z
N ALA A 1 46.03 -8.49 4.03
CA ALA A 1 45.24 -7.57 4.83
C ALA A 1 44.48 -6.67 3.86
N ALA A 2 43.22 -6.97 3.60
CA ALA A 2 42.34 -6.13 2.79
C ALA A 2 41.55 -5.23 3.77
N ALA A 3 41.74 -3.92 3.61
CA ALA A 3 41.01 -2.91 4.39
C ALA A 3 39.52 -2.96 4.03
N ALA A 4 38.67 -3.03 5.05
CA ALA A 4 37.24 -2.84 4.91
C ALA A 4 36.94 -1.42 4.41
N PRO A 5 35.97 -1.21 3.52
CA PRO A 5 35.56 0.14 3.13
C PRO A 5 34.99 0.89 4.34
N ALA A 6 35.53 2.10 4.54
CA ALA A 6 35.05 3.02 5.58
C ALA A 6 33.57 3.32 5.35
N ALA A 7 32.77 3.16 6.41
CA ALA A 7 31.41 3.60 6.43
C ALA A 7 31.39 5.12 6.19
N GLU A 8 30.80 5.54 5.08
CA GLU A 8 30.56 6.94 4.76
C GLU A 8 29.70 7.53 5.88
N SER A 9 30.26 8.51 6.59
CA SER A 9 29.59 9.27 7.63
C SER A 9 28.48 10.09 6.97
N ALA A 10 27.28 9.50 6.87
CA ALA A 10 26.08 10.24 6.47
C ALA A 10 25.83 11.37 7.46
N ALA A 11 25.66 12.60 6.97
CA ALA A 11 25.24 13.74 7.77
C ALA A 11 24.00 13.36 8.60
N PRO A 12 23.84 13.91 9.84
CA PRO A 12 22.67 13.57 10.64
C PRO A 12 21.41 13.86 9.83
N PRO A 13 20.41 12.94 9.83
CA PRO A 13 19.23 13.11 9.03
C PRO A 13 18.51 14.40 9.42
N ASP A 14 18.07 15.16 8.41
CA ASP A 14 17.21 16.33 8.61
C ASP A 14 15.88 15.92 9.26
N THR A 15 15.01 16.87 9.57
CA THR A 15 13.73 16.60 10.24
C THR A 15 12.91 15.57 9.48
N LEU A 16 12.86 15.63 8.13
CA LEU A 16 12.13 14.67 7.29
C LEU A 16 12.75 13.27 7.34
N GLY A 17 14.08 13.18 7.31
CA GLY A 17 14.78 11.91 7.49
C GLY A 17 14.55 11.27 8.86
N LYS A 18 14.42 12.10 9.93
CA LYS A 18 14.05 11.61 11.28
C LYS A 18 12.61 11.09 11.32
N ILE A 19 11.68 11.73 10.59
CA ILE A 19 10.29 11.26 10.45
C ILE A 19 10.30 9.88 9.79
N ALA A 20 10.98 9.73 8.64
CA ALA A 20 11.09 8.46 7.92
C ALA A 20 11.65 7.35 8.82
N GLN A 21 12.74 7.60 9.54
CA GLN A 21 13.33 6.62 10.45
C GLN A 21 12.40 6.24 11.63
N ALA A 22 11.69 7.21 12.21
CA ALA A 22 10.75 6.95 13.28
C ALA A 22 9.56 6.11 12.80
N LEU A 23 9.09 6.34 11.56
CA LEU A 23 8.03 5.58 10.92
C LEU A 23 8.47 4.13 10.68
N VAL A 24 9.64 3.90 10.08
CA VAL A 24 10.21 2.55 9.86
C VAL A 24 10.30 1.76 11.17
N ARG A 25 10.60 2.44 12.28
CA ARG A 25 10.67 1.82 13.62
C ARG A 25 9.31 1.66 14.30
N GLY A 26 8.20 2.06 13.66
CA GLY A 26 6.86 1.99 14.22
C GLY A 26 6.63 2.90 15.45
N GLN A 27 7.41 3.96 15.60
CA GLN A 27 7.40 4.85 16.77
C GLN A 27 6.34 5.96 16.62
N GLN A 28 5.05 5.61 16.67
CA GLN A 28 3.93 6.50 16.38
C GLN A 28 4.01 7.84 17.12
N LYS A 29 4.22 7.82 18.44
CA LYS A 29 4.34 9.07 19.23
C LYS A 29 5.45 9.98 18.72
N ARG A 30 6.59 9.39 18.36
CA ARG A 30 7.73 10.12 17.83
C ARG A 30 7.47 10.70 16.44
N VAL A 31 6.81 9.93 15.57
CA VAL A 31 6.37 10.40 14.25
C VAL A 31 5.48 11.63 14.38
N LEU A 32 4.43 11.57 15.23
CA LEU A 32 3.52 12.70 15.44
C LEU A 32 4.23 13.94 15.98
N GLN A 33 5.13 13.77 16.95
CA GLN A 33 5.94 14.87 17.49
C GLN A 33 6.83 15.52 16.42
N LEU A 34 7.48 14.72 15.60
CA LEU A 34 8.36 15.23 14.54
C LEU A 34 7.57 15.91 13.43
N CYS A 35 6.40 15.39 13.05
CA CYS A 35 5.51 16.02 12.07
C CYS A 35 5.00 17.38 12.59
N ALA A 36 4.56 17.46 13.86
CA ALA A 36 4.14 18.71 14.46
C ALA A 36 5.27 19.74 14.51
N ALA A 37 6.46 19.33 14.95
CA ALA A 37 7.64 20.21 14.96
C ALA A 37 8.02 20.69 13.55
N ALA A 38 7.93 19.82 12.53
CA ALA A 38 8.19 20.21 11.14
C ALA A 38 7.20 21.26 10.62
N LEU A 39 5.91 21.14 11.01
CA LEU A 39 4.90 22.16 10.69
C LEU A 39 5.20 23.50 11.40
N GLU A 40 5.61 23.46 12.67
CA GLU A 40 6.03 24.65 13.43
C GLU A 40 7.29 25.31 12.83
N GLU A 41 8.21 24.53 12.27
CA GLU A 41 9.38 24.99 11.52
C GLU A 41 9.01 25.59 10.15
N GLY A 42 7.73 25.56 9.76
CA GLY A 42 7.22 26.11 8.50
C GLY A 42 7.40 25.19 7.29
N LYS A 43 7.67 23.89 7.49
CA LYS A 43 7.69 22.94 6.39
C LYS A 43 6.29 22.70 5.85
N ASP A 44 6.20 22.52 4.53
CA ASP A 44 4.94 22.21 3.87
C ASP A 44 4.45 20.81 4.29
N ALA A 45 3.15 20.69 4.56
CA ALA A 45 2.51 19.41 4.92
C ALA A 45 2.65 18.36 3.81
N GLN A 46 2.67 18.78 2.54
CA GLN A 46 2.89 17.89 1.42
C GLN A 46 4.35 17.37 1.40
N GLU A 47 5.32 18.22 1.69
CA GLU A 47 6.73 17.82 1.81
C GLU A 47 6.94 16.82 2.97
N ILE A 48 6.28 17.05 4.13
CA ILE A 48 6.33 16.13 5.27
C ILE A 48 5.72 14.77 4.88
N LEU A 49 4.62 14.76 4.14
CA LEU A 49 3.96 13.55 3.67
C LEU A 49 4.85 12.79 2.68
N SER A 50 5.36 13.45 1.63
CA SER A 50 6.14 12.81 0.55
C SER A 50 7.54 12.40 1.03
N ASP A 51 8.33 13.36 1.52
CA ASP A 51 9.76 13.17 1.76
C ASP A 51 10.07 12.67 3.17
N GLY A 52 9.08 12.75 4.07
CA GLY A 52 9.14 12.19 5.41
C GLY A 52 8.47 10.81 5.49
N LEU A 53 7.15 10.80 5.43
CA LEU A 53 6.35 9.61 5.73
C LEU A 53 6.39 8.57 4.60
N MET A 54 6.11 8.96 3.36
CA MET A 54 6.08 8.02 2.22
C MET A 54 7.48 7.45 1.93
N ARG A 55 8.53 8.28 2.06
CA ARG A 55 9.91 7.80 1.97
C ARG A 55 10.20 6.69 3.00
N GLY A 56 9.69 6.84 4.23
CA GLY A 56 9.82 5.80 5.26
C GLY A 56 9.08 4.51 4.89
N MET A 57 7.86 4.61 4.34
CA MET A 57 7.10 3.44 3.86
C MET A 57 7.81 2.74 2.70
N THR A 58 8.37 3.49 1.75
CA THR A 58 9.15 2.92 0.63
C THR A 58 10.36 2.15 1.15
N GLN A 59 11.14 2.74 2.05
CA GLN A 59 12.29 2.07 2.67
C GLN A 59 11.89 0.76 3.37
N LEU A 60 10.79 0.78 4.13
CA LEU A 60 10.29 -0.40 4.83
C LEU A 60 9.78 -1.46 3.84
N GLY A 61 9.17 -1.05 2.72
CA GLY A 61 8.76 -1.95 1.64
C GLY A 61 9.94 -2.66 0.98
N GLU A 62 11.04 -1.95 0.73
CA GLU A 62 12.29 -2.53 0.24
C GLU A 62 12.89 -3.52 1.24
N ASP A 63 12.88 -3.17 2.54
CA ASP A 63 13.36 -4.05 3.60
C ASP A 63 12.50 -5.31 3.73
N PHE A 64 11.18 -5.18 3.57
CA PHE A 64 10.25 -6.31 3.55
C PHE A 64 10.52 -7.23 2.35
N SER A 65 10.67 -6.67 1.15
CA SER A 65 11.00 -7.44 -0.06
C SER A 65 12.34 -8.16 0.03
N ALA A 66 13.28 -7.60 0.78
CA ALA A 66 14.59 -8.18 1.05
C ALA A 66 14.64 -9.09 2.29
N ASN A 67 13.49 -9.44 2.89
CA ASN A 67 13.36 -10.23 4.12
C ASN A 67 14.10 -9.63 5.33
N ARG A 68 14.27 -8.30 5.38
CA ARG A 68 14.84 -7.56 6.52
C ARG A 68 13.78 -6.97 7.45
N ALA A 69 12.54 -6.88 6.98
CA ALA A 69 11.37 -6.50 7.77
C ALA A 69 10.25 -7.52 7.57
N PHE A 70 9.33 -7.60 8.51
CA PHE A 70 8.25 -8.58 8.53
C PHE A 70 6.89 -7.87 8.69
N VAL A 71 5.80 -8.63 8.58
CA VAL A 71 4.43 -8.11 8.66
C VAL A 71 4.17 -7.25 9.90
N PRO A 72 4.62 -7.60 11.13
CA PRO A 72 4.39 -6.74 12.29
C PRO A 72 4.96 -5.32 12.14
N GLU A 73 6.17 -5.17 11.58
CA GLU A 73 6.79 -3.87 11.34
C GLU A 73 5.99 -3.06 10.33
N MET A 74 5.54 -3.71 9.25
CA MET A 74 4.69 -3.08 8.23
C MET A 74 3.39 -2.53 8.83
N LEU A 75 2.73 -3.30 9.71
CA LEU A 75 1.50 -2.88 10.38
C LEU A 75 1.71 -1.71 11.33
N LEU A 76 2.82 -1.70 12.08
CA LEU A 76 3.15 -0.59 12.97
C LEU A 76 3.42 0.68 12.18
N ALA A 77 4.17 0.59 11.08
CA ALA A 77 4.45 1.73 10.21
C ALA A 77 3.17 2.26 9.52
N ALA A 78 2.28 1.38 9.04
CA ALA A 78 1.01 1.77 8.45
C ALA A 78 0.11 2.53 9.45
N ARG A 79 0.10 2.11 10.73
CA ARG A 79 -0.58 2.86 11.81
C ARG A 79 0.05 4.22 12.06
N CYS A 80 1.38 4.31 12.01
CA CYS A 80 2.09 5.59 12.13
C CYS A 80 1.70 6.51 10.96
N MET A 81 1.69 5.98 9.74
CA MET A 81 1.30 6.69 8.52
C MET A 81 -0.11 7.26 8.64
N ALA A 82 -1.09 6.42 8.98
CA ALA A 82 -2.49 6.83 9.13
C ALA A 82 -2.65 7.96 10.16
N ALA A 83 -2.04 7.81 11.35
CA ALA A 83 -2.11 8.82 12.40
C ALA A 83 -1.44 10.15 12.01
N ALA A 84 -0.30 10.08 11.31
CA ALA A 84 0.40 11.27 10.83
C ALA A 84 -0.36 11.97 9.69
N THR A 85 -0.98 11.21 8.79
CA THR A 85 -1.83 11.76 7.72
C THR A 85 -3.03 12.52 8.29
N GLU A 86 -3.70 11.99 9.33
CA GLU A 86 -4.79 12.71 10.01
C GLU A 86 -4.30 14.02 10.67
N LEU A 87 -3.08 14.03 11.23
CA LEU A 87 -2.47 15.26 11.78
C LEU A 87 -2.19 16.30 10.67
N LEU A 88 -1.70 15.86 9.51
CA LEU A 88 -1.35 16.74 8.40
C LEU A 88 -2.57 17.25 7.61
N LYS A 89 -3.69 16.52 7.62
CA LYS A 89 -4.89 16.77 6.83
C LYS A 89 -5.42 18.21 6.89
N PRO A 90 -5.47 18.90 8.05
CA PRO A 90 -5.90 20.31 8.10
C PRO A 90 -4.93 21.28 7.43
N HIS A 91 -3.67 20.88 7.22
CA HIS A 91 -2.59 21.68 6.64
C HIS A 91 -2.37 21.38 5.15
N LEU A 92 -2.99 20.29 4.63
CA LEU A 92 -2.98 19.97 3.21
C LEU A 92 -4.03 20.85 2.51
N THR A 93 -3.62 21.65 1.53
CA THR A 93 -4.53 22.44 0.71
C THR A 93 -5.47 21.53 -0.08
N ALA A 94 -6.65 22.04 -0.49
CA ALA A 94 -7.73 21.28 -1.14
C ALA A 94 -7.36 20.51 -2.43
N GLY A 95 -6.09 20.54 -2.86
CA GLY A 95 -5.50 19.67 -3.90
C GLY A 95 -4.40 18.73 -3.39
N GLY A 96 -4.06 18.78 -2.11
CA GLY A 96 -2.89 18.08 -1.54
C GLY A 96 -3.16 16.72 -0.90
N THR A 97 -4.41 16.27 -0.88
CA THR A 97 -4.79 14.88 -0.54
C THR A 97 -5.01 14.05 -1.80
N GLU A 98 -4.25 14.32 -2.87
CA GLU A 98 -4.26 13.39 -4.00
C GLU A 98 -3.72 12.07 -3.48
N THR A 99 -4.63 11.13 -3.28
CA THR A 99 -4.28 9.72 -3.10
C THR A 99 -3.44 9.32 -4.31
N ILE A 100 -2.37 8.57 -4.10
CA ILE A 100 -1.48 8.10 -5.19
C ILE A 100 -2.30 7.34 -6.24
N GLY A 101 -3.47 6.83 -5.84
CA GLY A 101 -4.41 6.11 -6.68
C GLY A 101 -5.45 5.38 -5.85
N ARG A 102 -6.38 4.72 -6.54
CA ARG A 102 -7.44 3.90 -5.93
C ARG A 102 -7.28 2.43 -6.28
N VAL A 103 -7.56 1.58 -5.30
CA VAL A 103 -7.56 0.12 -5.43
C VAL A 103 -8.94 -0.40 -5.07
N CYS A 104 -9.60 -1.19 -5.92
CA CYS A 104 -10.69 -2.04 -5.44
C CYS A 104 -10.12 -3.39 -5.02
N LEU A 105 -10.43 -3.80 -3.80
CA LEU A 105 -9.90 -5.00 -3.16
C LEU A 105 -11.02 -5.89 -2.68
N GLY A 106 -10.98 -7.18 -3.00
CA GLY A 106 -11.98 -8.14 -2.56
C GLY A 106 -11.46 -9.57 -2.55
N THR A 107 -12.12 -10.43 -1.77
CA THR A 107 -11.95 -11.87 -1.86
C THR A 107 -12.95 -12.42 -2.87
N VAL A 108 -12.46 -13.22 -3.80
CA VAL A 108 -13.26 -13.70 -4.95
C VAL A 108 -14.45 -14.56 -4.54
N ARG A 109 -15.40 -14.75 -5.46
CA ARG A 109 -16.62 -15.56 -5.30
C ARG A 109 -16.29 -16.96 -4.74
N GLY A 110 -17.09 -17.40 -3.78
CA GLY A 110 -16.96 -18.71 -3.12
C GLY A 110 -15.88 -18.77 -2.04
N ASP A 111 -15.19 -17.68 -1.80
CA ASP A 111 -14.14 -17.60 -0.77
C ASP A 111 -14.51 -16.57 0.30
N MET A 112 -14.46 -16.99 1.57
CA MET A 112 -14.84 -16.17 2.72
C MET A 112 -13.64 -15.71 3.55
N HIS A 113 -12.41 -16.03 3.14
CA HIS A 113 -11.21 -15.69 3.88
C HIS A 113 -10.86 -14.20 3.69
N ASP A 114 -10.75 -13.46 4.79
CA ASP A 114 -10.52 -12.02 4.76
C ASP A 114 -9.26 -11.54 5.49
N ILE A 115 -8.65 -12.38 6.33
CA ILE A 115 -7.48 -11.97 7.15
C ILE A 115 -6.34 -11.46 6.27
N GLY A 116 -5.95 -12.21 5.24
CA GLY A 116 -4.90 -11.80 4.31
C GLY A 116 -5.28 -10.57 3.51
N LYS A 117 -6.53 -10.51 3.03
CA LYS A 117 -7.08 -9.36 2.32
C LYS A 117 -7.03 -8.08 3.18
N ASN A 118 -7.47 -8.17 4.43
CA ASN A 118 -7.49 -7.03 5.35
C ASN A 118 -6.08 -6.56 5.70
N LEU A 119 -5.11 -7.48 5.76
CA LEU A 119 -3.70 -7.13 5.93
C LEU A 119 -3.18 -6.32 4.74
N VAL A 120 -3.44 -6.77 3.51
CA VAL A 120 -3.07 -6.07 2.27
C VAL A 120 -3.77 -4.71 2.18
N LYS A 121 -5.05 -4.62 2.60
CA LYS A 121 -5.77 -3.34 2.71
C LYS A 121 -5.01 -2.33 3.55
N ILE A 122 -4.62 -2.71 4.78
CA ILE A 122 -3.87 -1.83 5.68
C ILE A 122 -2.53 -1.39 5.05
N MET A 123 -1.89 -2.27 4.31
CA MET A 123 -0.62 -1.95 3.62
C MET A 123 -0.84 -0.96 2.46
N PHE A 124 -1.90 -1.11 1.67
CA PHE A 124 -2.27 -0.16 0.62
C PHE A 124 -2.60 1.22 1.20
N GLU A 125 -3.45 1.27 2.23
CA GLU A 125 -3.80 2.52 2.93
C GLU A 125 -2.55 3.18 3.54
N GLY A 126 -1.69 2.38 4.18
CA GLY A 126 -0.41 2.85 4.72
C GLY A 126 0.58 3.35 3.66
N SER A 127 0.41 2.94 2.41
CA SER A 127 1.21 3.41 1.27
C SER A 127 0.57 4.61 0.56
N GLY A 128 -0.52 5.18 1.08
CA GLY A 128 -1.18 6.36 0.51
C GLY A 128 -2.19 6.06 -0.60
N LEU A 129 -2.58 4.80 -0.77
CA LEU A 129 -3.65 4.40 -1.70
C LEU A 129 -5.02 4.45 -1.00
N GLU A 130 -6.04 4.88 -1.72
CA GLU A 130 -7.44 4.77 -1.29
C GLU A 130 -7.96 3.37 -1.62
N VAL A 131 -8.50 2.65 -0.63
CA VAL A 131 -8.99 1.28 -0.82
C VAL A 131 -10.51 1.23 -0.80
N VAL A 132 -11.09 0.80 -1.91
CA VAL A 132 -12.50 0.43 -2.04
C VAL A 132 -12.62 -1.06 -1.70
N ASP A 133 -12.96 -1.36 -0.46
CA ASP A 133 -13.08 -2.74 0.03
C ASP A 133 -14.43 -3.34 -0.39
N LEU A 134 -14.38 -4.36 -1.24
CA LEU A 134 -15.56 -5.05 -1.74
C LEU A 134 -16.05 -6.18 -0.82
N GLY A 135 -15.25 -6.52 0.21
CA GLY A 135 -15.55 -7.59 1.15
C GLY A 135 -15.09 -8.97 0.67
N VAL A 136 -15.89 -10.00 0.97
CA VAL A 136 -15.64 -11.41 0.64
C VAL A 136 -16.76 -11.94 -0.26
N ASP A 137 -16.54 -13.11 -0.87
CA ASP A 137 -17.50 -13.74 -1.80
C ASP A 137 -17.93 -12.78 -2.93
N VAL A 138 -16.97 -12.07 -3.50
CA VAL A 138 -17.22 -11.02 -4.48
C VAL A 138 -17.27 -11.59 -5.88
N ALA A 139 -18.39 -11.38 -6.55
CA ALA A 139 -18.58 -11.77 -7.95
C ALA A 139 -17.58 -11.01 -8.86
N PRO A 140 -16.99 -11.66 -9.89
CA PRO A 140 -16.05 -11.03 -10.82
C PRO A 140 -16.56 -9.72 -11.43
N GLU A 141 -17.86 -9.65 -11.77
CA GLU A 141 -18.52 -8.46 -12.32
C GLU A 141 -18.42 -7.25 -11.37
N ARG A 142 -18.51 -7.51 -10.06
CA ARG A 142 -18.45 -6.46 -9.03
C ARG A 142 -17.09 -5.76 -8.97
N PHE A 143 -15.99 -6.47 -9.26
CA PHE A 143 -14.67 -5.86 -9.37
C PHE A 143 -14.62 -4.87 -10.53
N ILE A 144 -15.19 -5.24 -11.69
CA ILE A 144 -15.21 -4.39 -12.88
C ILE A 144 -16.10 -3.16 -12.65
N ASP A 145 -17.29 -3.37 -12.09
CA ASP A 145 -18.22 -2.28 -11.78
C ASP A 145 -17.61 -1.28 -10.79
N ALA A 146 -16.97 -1.78 -9.73
CA ALA A 146 -16.32 -0.94 -8.74
C ALA A 146 -15.13 -0.18 -9.35
N ALA A 147 -14.31 -0.84 -10.17
CA ALA A 147 -13.17 -0.21 -10.83
C ALA A 147 -13.62 0.96 -11.72
N LYS A 148 -14.71 0.78 -12.48
CA LYS A 148 -15.28 1.83 -13.33
C LYS A 148 -15.92 2.95 -12.50
N ALA A 149 -16.80 2.60 -11.54
CA ALA A 149 -17.56 3.58 -10.77
C ALA A 149 -16.68 4.44 -9.87
N GLN A 150 -15.63 3.87 -9.30
CA GLN A 150 -14.71 4.53 -8.36
C GLN A 150 -13.39 4.95 -9.02
N GLN A 151 -13.25 4.76 -10.33
CA GLN A 151 -12.04 5.09 -11.09
C GLN A 151 -10.77 4.46 -10.48
N CYS A 152 -10.85 3.19 -10.09
CA CYS A 152 -9.71 2.48 -9.52
C CYS A 152 -8.68 2.16 -10.62
N GLY A 153 -7.42 2.50 -10.38
CA GLY A 153 -6.30 2.12 -11.24
C GLY A 153 -5.78 0.71 -10.98
N ILE A 154 -6.22 0.09 -9.87
CA ILE A 154 -5.81 -1.26 -9.48
C ILE A 154 -7.06 -2.07 -9.07
N ILE A 155 -7.12 -3.31 -9.55
CA ILE A 155 -8.05 -4.34 -9.09
C ILE A 155 -7.23 -5.38 -8.34
N ALA A 156 -7.50 -5.60 -7.05
CA ALA A 156 -6.79 -6.56 -6.22
C ALA A 156 -7.71 -7.69 -5.77
N CYS A 157 -7.38 -8.93 -6.16
CA CYS A 157 -8.17 -10.12 -5.88
C CYS A 157 -7.44 -11.03 -4.88
N SER A 158 -8.14 -11.45 -3.83
CA SER A 158 -7.65 -12.40 -2.82
C SER A 158 -8.36 -13.76 -2.96
N SER A 159 -7.62 -14.85 -2.82
CA SER A 159 -8.18 -16.19 -2.71
C SER A 159 -7.28 -17.09 -1.85
N LEU A 160 -7.88 -17.85 -0.95
CA LEU A 160 -7.15 -18.84 -0.13
C LEU A 160 -7.38 -20.28 -0.61
N LEU A 161 -8.42 -20.53 -1.40
CA LEU A 161 -8.78 -21.87 -1.87
C LEU A 161 -8.35 -22.08 -3.32
N THR A 162 -7.77 -23.24 -3.62
CA THR A 162 -7.43 -23.61 -4.99
C THR A 162 -8.66 -23.71 -5.91
N THR A 163 -9.82 -24.03 -5.33
CA THR A 163 -11.09 -24.13 -6.03
C THR A 163 -11.66 -22.78 -6.48
N THR A 164 -11.26 -21.69 -5.84
CA THR A 164 -11.75 -20.33 -6.14
C THR A 164 -10.78 -19.49 -6.96
N MET A 165 -9.54 -19.98 -7.20
CA MET A 165 -8.54 -19.27 -8.02
C MET A 165 -9.03 -18.91 -9.43
N GLN A 166 -9.90 -19.75 -10.02
CA GLN A 166 -10.42 -19.51 -11.38
C GLN A 166 -11.30 -18.26 -11.48
N GLU A 167 -11.88 -17.80 -10.36
CA GLU A 167 -12.62 -16.54 -10.32
C GLU A 167 -11.70 -15.33 -10.60
N MET A 168 -10.41 -15.43 -10.27
CA MET A 168 -9.42 -14.39 -10.61
C MET A 168 -9.21 -14.29 -12.12
N ARG A 169 -9.12 -15.43 -12.82
CA ARG A 169 -9.06 -15.49 -14.29
C ARG A 169 -10.29 -14.79 -14.88
N ARG A 170 -11.49 -15.08 -14.34
CA ARG A 170 -12.72 -14.44 -14.81
C ARG A 170 -12.73 -12.92 -14.63
N VAL A 171 -12.10 -12.40 -13.57
CA VAL A 171 -11.91 -10.94 -13.40
C VAL A 171 -11.04 -10.36 -14.52
N VAL A 172 -9.94 -11.03 -14.88
CA VAL A 172 -9.07 -10.59 -15.99
C VAL A 172 -9.83 -10.57 -17.31
N GLU A 173 -10.53 -11.67 -17.64
CA GLU A 173 -11.35 -11.78 -18.86
C GLU A 173 -12.40 -10.66 -18.94
N LEU A 174 -13.12 -10.42 -17.84
CA LEU A 174 -14.13 -9.36 -17.78
C LEU A 174 -13.53 -7.95 -17.92
N ALA A 175 -12.31 -7.73 -17.42
CA ALA A 175 -11.60 -6.46 -17.62
C ALA A 175 -11.27 -6.24 -19.11
N GLU A 176 -10.92 -7.30 -19.84
CA GLU A 176 -10.72 -7.26 -21.29
C GLU A 176 -12.03 -7.02 -22.03
N GLU A 177 -13.08 -7.81 -21.75
CA GLU A 177 -14.42 -7.65 -22.34
C GLU A 177 -14.99 -6.24 -22.11
N ALA A 178 -14.71 -5.66 -20.93
CA ALA A 178 -15.15 -4.32 -20.56
C ALA A 178 -14.28 -3.20 -21.14
N GLY A 179 -13.18 -3.53 -21.83
CA GLY A 179 -12.25 -2.57 -22.45
C GLY A 179 -11.42 -1.75 -21.46
N ILE A 180 -11.30 -2.18 -20.19
CA ILE A 180 -10.54 -1.47 -19.15
C ILE A 180 -9.19 -2.09 -18.84
N ARG A 181 -8.86 -3.27 -19.43
CA ARG A 181 -7.61 -4.00 -19.12
C ARG A 181 -6.35 -3.14 -19.27
N GLY A 182 -6.32 -2.27 -20.28
CA GLY A 182 -5.19 -1.36 -20.55
C GLY A 182 -5.09 -0.16 -19.57
N SER A 183 -6.16 0.15 -18.84
CA SER A 183 -6.21 1.27 -17.90
C SER A 183 -6.11 0.86 -16.42
N VAL A 184 -6.19 -0.44 -16.13
CA VAL A 184 -6.09 -0.98 -14.77
C VAL A 184 -4.95 -1.99 -14.65
N LYS A 185 -4.33 -2.04 -13.49
CA LYS A 185 -3.45 -3.15 -13.10
C LYS A 185 -4.25 -4.17 -12.29
N ILE A 186 -4.10 -5.45 -12.61
CA ILE A 186 -4.76 -6.52 -11.86
C ILE A 186 -3.70 -7.22 -11.01
N MET A 187 -3.95 -7.27 -9.71
CA MET A 187 -3.11 -7.95 -8.72
C MET A 187 -3.88 -9.14 -8.16
N VAL A 188 -3.24 -10.29 -8.11
CA VAL A 188 -3.82 -11.50 -7.52
C VAL A 188 -2.92 -11.99 -6.39
N GLY A 189 -3.52 -12.49 -5.31
CA GLY A 189 -2.76 -12.94 -4.15
C GLY A 189 -3.54 -13.89 -3.26
N GLY A 190 -2.80 -14.58 -2.42
CA GLY A 190 -3.28 -15.58 -1.47
C GLY A 190 -2.35 -16.79 -1.43
N ALA A 191 -2.50 -17.65 -0.41
CA ALA A 191 -1.56 -18.74 -0.18
C ALA A 191 -1.34 -19.70 -1.38
N PRO A 192 -2.37 -20.05 -2.19
CA PRO A 192 -2.18 -20.94 -3.34
C PRO A 192 -1.71 -20.22 -4.61
N ILE A 193 -1.62 -18.89 -4.60
CA ILE A 193 -1.31 -18.12 -5.80
C ILE A 193 0.20 -18.09 -6.03
N SER A 194 0.61 -18.52 -7.23
CA SER A 194 2.00 -18.49 -7.68
C SER A 194 2.20 -17.47 -8.80
N GLN A 195 3.44 -17.05 -9.02
CA GLN A 195 3.77 -16.19 -10.16
C GLN A 195 3.38 -16.85 -11.49
N SER A 196 3.59 -18.16 -11.62
CA SER A 196 3.18 -18.90 -12.83
C SER A 196 1.68 -18.80 -13.10
N PHE A 197 0.83 -18.86 -12.06
CA PHE A 197 -0.61 -18.66 -12.22
C PHE A 197 -0.94 -17.21 -12.60
N CYS A 198 -0.27 -16.24 -11.98
CA CYS A 198 -0.43 -14.81 -12.31
C CYS A 198 -0.14 -14.58 -13.81
N ASP A 199 1.01 -15.07 -14.29
CA ASP A 199 1.44 -14.95 -15.69
C ASP A 199 0.46 -15.65 -16.64
N GLU A 200 -0.02 -16.87 -16.26
CA GLU A 200 -0.97 -17.66 -17.06
C GLU A 200 -2.30 -16.93 -17.27
N ILE A 201 -2.82 -16.25 -16.25
CA ILE A 201 -4.11 -15.56 -16.36
C ILE A 201 -3.96 -14.12 -16.90
N GLY A 202 -2.73 -13.60 -17.04
CA GLY A 202 -2.46 -12.25 -17.54
C GLY A 202 -2.71 -11.15 -16.51
N ALA A 203 -2.54 -11.44 -15.21
CA ALA A 203 -2.72 -10.47 -14.13
C ALA A 203 -1.45 -9.63 -13.86
#